data_e8abfb6d27fd6967ec5547e83b164bb6
#
_entry.id   e8abfb6d27fd6967ec5547e83b164bb6
#
_cell.length_a   1.000
_cell.length_b   1.000
_cell.length_c   1.000
_cell.angle_alpha   90.00
_cell.angle_beta   90.00
_cell.angle_gamma   90.00
#
_symmetry.space_group_name_H-M   'P 1'
#
loop_
_entity.id
_entity.type
_entity.pdbx_description
1 polymer ?
#
loop_
_entity_poly.entity_id
_entity_poly.type
_entity_poly.pdbx_seq_one_letter_code
_entity_poly.pdbx_strand_id
1 'polypeptide(L)'
;SLGNFKQKNVVNALSEGCGFAHLSGHGSPGMWMAKDFTEDPQGKYLLGLDVYHMPLLSNKGEYPIVVIGGCHNSMFNATFLGSLIGCIKSLTGNPTWYWMPIPECFGWWLVKQPGGGAIATFGCTGLGLGTVGDSNHDNIPDSLQFLLTWLELRFFEVYAQNGISILGQAYG
;
A
#
# COMPACT_ATOMS: atom_id res chain seq x y z
N SER A 1 9.46 -7.40 16.64
CA SER A 1 8.54 -6.40 17.16
C SER A 1 8.47 -5.21 16.22
N LEU A 2 7.29 -4.68 15.94
CA LEU A 2 7.07 -3.46 15.15
C LEU A 2 7.43 -2.17 15.92
N GLY A 3 8.21 -2.27 17.02
CA GLY A 3 8.51 -1.15 17.91
C GLY A 3 9.15 0.09 17.26
N ASN A 4 9.72 -0.06 16.08
CA ASN A 4 10.29 1.03 15.27
C ASN A 4 9.43 1.40 14.05
N PHE A 5 8.25 0.82 13.88
CA PHE A 5 7.36 1.17 12.79
C PHE A 5 6.73 2.54 13.06
N LYS A 6 7.31 3.57 12.47
CA LYS A 6 6.84 4.96 12.52
C LYS A 6 6.87 5.54 11.12
N GLN A 7 5.92 6.38 10.81
CA GLN A 7 5.82 7.05 9.51
C GLN A 7 7.14 7.71 9.07
N LYS A 8 7.83 8.40 9.99
CA LYS A 8 9.15 8.98 9.72
C LYS A 8 10.17 7.94 9.22
N ASN A 9 10.16 6.74 9.79
CA ASN A 9 11.11 5.69 9.38
C ASN A 9 10.76 5.12 8.00
N VAL A 10 9.47 5.05 7.65
CA VAL A 10 9.04 4.67 6.29
C VAL A 10 9.47 5.72 5.27
N VAL A 11 9.25 7.01 5.58
CA VAL A 11 9.72 8.12 4.73
C VAL A 11 11.24 8.07 4.56
N ASN A 12 12.01 7.87 5.63
CA ASN A 12 13.46 7.77 5.55
C ASN A 12 13.91 6.58 4.68
N ALA A 13 13.35 5.39 4.92
CA ALA A 13 13.71 4.19 4.17
C ALA A 13 13.40 4.31 2.66
N LEU A 14 12.26 4.90 2.30
CA LEU A 14 11.94 5.17 0.89
C LEU A 14 12.84 6.27 0.29
N SER A 15 13.26 7.24 1.12
CA SER A 15 14.15 8.33 0.68
C SER A 15 15.60 7.89 0.46
N GLU A 16 16.02 6.75 1.03
CA GLU A 16 17.32 6.13 0.73
C GLU A 16 17.38 5.56 -0.69
N GLY A 17 16.24 5.40 -1.37
CA GLY A 17 16.11 4.81 -2.68
C GLY A 17 16.21 3.28 -2.66
N CYS A 18 15.52 2.64 -3.59
CA CYS A 18 15.59 1.18 -3.80
C CYS A 18 15.03 0.82 -5.18
N GLY A 19 15.29 -0.40 -5.65
CA GLY A 19 14.70 -0.89 -6.91
C GLY A 19 13.21 -1.24 -6.78
N PHE A 20 12.85 -1.88 -5.66
CA PHE A 20 11.48 -2.28 -5.34
C PHE A 20 11.15 -1.95 -3.89
N ALA A 21 9.90 -1.57 -3.65
CA ALA A 21 9.31 -1.49 -2.32
C ALA A 21 8.00 -2.28 -2.28
N HIS A 22 7.82 -3.09 -1.24
CA HIS A 22 6.59 -3.85 -1.01
C HIS A 22 5.91 -3.34 0.26
N LEU A 23 4.74 -2.73 0.09
CA LEU A 23 3.94 -2.14 1.16
C LEU A 23 2.75 -3.04 1.47
N SER A 24 3.00 -4.21 2.06
CA SER A 24 1.94 -5.15 2.46
C SER A 24 1.22 -4.67 3.72
N GLY A 25 -0.12 -4.78 3.77
CA GLY A 25 -0.90 -4.39 4.93
C GLY A 25 -2.29 -3.89 4.60
N HIS A 26 -2.71 -2.84 5.28
CA HIS A 26 -4.00 -2.21 5.12
C HIS A 26 -3.91 -0.88 4.39
N GLY A 27 -5.02 -0.45 3.79
CA GLY A 27 -5.03 0.81 3.06
C GLY A 27 -6.39 1.48 3.01
N SER A 28 -6.34 2.72 2.60
CA SER A 28 -7.47 3.52 2.14
C SER A 28 -7.00 4.33 0.93
N PRO A 29 -7.86 5.08 0.25
CA PRO A 29 -7.42 5.85 -0.90
C PRO A 29 -6.27 6.82 -0.64
N GLY A 30 -6.06 7.27 0.60
CA GLY A 30 -5.04 8.26 0.94
C GLY A 30 -3.89 7.77 1.81
N MET A 31 -3.88 6.51 2.26
CA MET A 31 -2.87 6.03 3.19
C MET A 31 -2.64 4.52 3.11
N TRP A 32 -1.44 4.12 3.54
CA TRP A 32 -1.08 2.73 3.81
C TRP A 32 -0.69 2.56 5.29
N MET A 33 -1.09 1.42 5.87
CA MET A 33 -0.95 1.11 7.29
C MET A 33 -0.51 -0.33 7.50
N ALA A 34 0.29 -0.56 8.53
CA ALA A 34 0.52 -1.88 9.10
C ALA A 34 -0.45 -2.14 10.27
N LYS A 35 -0.52 -3.37 10.74
CA LYS A 35 -1.28 -3.76 11.92
C LYS A 35 -0.37 -4.47 12.90
N ASP A 36 -0.31 -3.98 14.14
CA ASP A 36 0.49 -4.56 15.21
C ASP A 36 -0.41 -5.38 16.13
N PHE A 37 -0.07 -6.64 16.31
CA PHE A 37 -0.78 -7.62 17.15
C PHE A 37 0.02 -7.99 18.42
N THR A 38 1.12 -7.27 18.72
CA THR A 38 1.99 -7.64 19.85
C THR A 38 1.35 -7.45 21.21
N GLU A 39 0.50 -6.44 21.36
CA GLU A 39 -0.15 -6.12 22.65
C GLU A 39 -1.66 -6.38 22.65
N ASP A 40 -2.29 -6.41 21.49
CA ASP A 40 -3.74 -6.57 21.33
C ASP A 40 -4.04 -7.62 20.24
N PRO A 41 -4.77 -8.71 20.58
CA PRO A 41 -5.17 -9.72 19.59
C PRO A 41 -6.01 -9.16 18.44
N GLN A 42 -6.72 -8.05 18.64
CA GLN A 42 -7.44 -7.36 17.56
C GLN A 42 -6.52 -6.51 16.70
N GLY A 43 -5.32 -6.23 17.17
CA GLY A 43 -4.29 -5.47 16.52
C GLY A 43 -4.57 -3.98 16.43
N LYS A 44 -3.51 -3.18 16.58
CA LYS A 44 -3.53 -1.72 16.47
C LYS A 44 -3.03 -1.30 15.09
N TYR A 45 -3.76 -0.41 14.41
CA TYR A 45 -3.30 0.18 13.16
C TYR A 45 -2.15 1.17 13.40
N LEU A 46 -1.09 1.01 12.63
CA LEU A 46 0.08 1.87 12.62
C LEU A 46 0.18 2.53 11.24
N LEU A 47 0.07 3.86 11.21
CA LEU A 47 0.20 4.61 9.96
C LEU A 47 1.63 4.50 9.44
N GLY A 48 1.76 3.96 8.22
CA GLY A 48 3.03 3.81 7.52
C GLY A 48 3.35 5.03 6.65
N LEU A 49 2.43 5.38 5.76
CA LEU A 49 2.59 6.53 4.88
C LEU A 49 1.20 7.03 4.45
N ASP A 50 1.06 8.33 4.26
CA ASP A 50 -0.11 8.95 3.65
C ASP A 50 0.29 9.99 2.61
N VAL A 51 -0.70 10.46 1.83
CA VAL A 51 -0.47 11.40 0.73
C VAL A 51 0.14 12.74 1.18
N TYR A 52 -0.10 13.16 2.43
CA TYR A 52 0.42 14.42 2.95
C TYR A 52 1.88 14.35 3.42
N HIS A 53 2.39 13.13 3.65
CA HIS A 53 3.80 12.89 4.00
C HIS A 53 4.67 12.52 2.79
N MET A 54 4.07 12.17 1.64
CA MET A 54 4.81 11.90 0.41
C MET A 54 5.68 13.06 -0.08
N PRO A 55 5.30 14.35 0.08
CA PRO A 55 6.20 15.46 -0.25
C PRO A 55 7.52 15.49 0.52
N LEU A 56 7.66 14.69 1.58
CA LEU A 56 8.91 14.54 2.34
C LEU A 56 9.87 13.51 1.73
N LEU A 57 9.41 12.73 0.72
CA LEU A 57 10.26 11.76 0.02
C LEU A 57 11.32 12.50 -0.81
N SER A 58 12.58 12.06 -0.70
CA SER A 58 13.74 12.72 -1.31
C SER A 58 14.62 11.80 -2.16
N ASN A 59 14.07 10.68 -2.64
CA ASN A 59 14.79 9.68 -3.46
C ASN A 59 14.84 10.05 -4.95
N LYS A 60 15.07 11.31 -5.28
CA LYS A 60 15.15 11.79 -6.66
C LYS A 60 16.24 11.05 -7.44
N GLY A 61 15.85 10.42 -8.55
CA GLY A 61 16.74 9.63 -9.41
C GLY A 61 16.83 8.15 -9.00
N GLU A 62 16.30 7.77 -7.84
CA GLU A 62 16.32 6.40 -7.30
C GLU A 62 14.89 5.92 -6.98
N TYR A 63 14.02 6.04 -7.99
CA TYR A 63 12.60 5.77 -7.88
C TYR A 63 12.29 4.27 -7.90
N PRO A 64 11.73 3.68 -6.83
CA PRO A 64 11.32 2.29 -6.81
C PRO A 64 10.10 1.99 -7.69
N ILE A 65 9.94 0.71 -8.02
CA ILE A 65 8.65 0.13 -8.33
C ILE A 65 8.00 -0.26 -7.01
N VAL A 66 6.78 0.25 -6.73
CA VAL A 66 6.11 0.01 -5.46
C VAL A 66 4.90 -0.90 -5.65
N VAL A 67 4.91 -2.06 -4.99
CA VAL A 67 3.77 -2.97 -4.90
C VAL A 67 3.02 -2.69 -3.60
N ILE A 68 1.73 -2.36 -3.68
CA ILE A 68 0.95 -1.84 -2.57
C ILE A 68 -0.19 -2.81 -2.24
N GLY A 69 -0.08 -3.50 -1.10
CA GLY A 69 -1.04 -4.48 -0.61
C GLY A 69 -2.16 -3.89 0.25
N GLY A 70 -2.55 -2.64 0.02
CA GLY A 70 -3.64 -2.00 0.76
C GLY A 70 -4.92 -1.83 -0.04
N CYS A 71 -6.07 -1.86 0.64
CA CYS A 71 -7.37 -1.57 0.02
C CYS A 71 -7.40 -0.17 -0.57
N HIS A 72 -8.00 -0.01 -1.75
CA HIS A 72 -8.28 1.28 -2.40
C HIS A 72 -7.06 2.19 -2.65
N ASN A 73 -5.84 1.74 -2.46
CA ASN A 73 -4.64 2.58 -2.63
C ASN A 73 -4.46 3.10 -4.06
N SER A 74 -5.02 2.40 -5.06
CA SER A 74 -5.04 2.82 -6.48
C SER A 74 -6.46 3.18 -6.95
N MET A 75 -7.29 3.78 -6.09
CA MET A 75 -8.63 4.25 -6.40
C MET A 75 -8.58 5.55 -7.22
N PHE A 76 -8.29 5.46 -8.52
CA PHE A 76 -7.99 6.59 -9.41
C PHE A 76 -9.14 7.61 -9.58
N ASN A 77 -10.36 7.26 -9.22
CA ASN A 77 -11.49 8.19 -9.20
C ASN A 77 -11.61 8.99 -7.89
N ALA A 78 -10.64 8.86 -6.97
CA ALA A 78 -10.57 9.67 -5.77
C ALA A 78 -10.30 11.14 -6.14
N THR A 79 -11.10 12.04 -5.56
CA THR A 79 -10.98 13.49 -5.74
C THR A 79 -11.09 14.20 -4.39
N PHE A 80 -10.57 15.42 -4.29
CA PHE A 80 -10.65 16.18 -3.04
C PHE A 80 -12.12 16.37 -2.57
N LEU A 81 -13.01 16.80 -3.47
CA LEU A 81 -14.42 17.01 -3.13
C LEU A 81 -15.11 15.67 -2.74
N GLY A 82 -14.85 14.60 -3.51
CA GLY A 82 -15.40 13.27 -3.23
C GLY A 82 -14.95 12.72 -1.88
N SER A 83 -13.66 12.86 -1.55
CA SER A 83 -13.11 12.42 -0.26
C SER A 83 -13.61 13.28 0.91
N LEU A 84 -13.73 14.59 0.74
CA LEU A 84 -14.30 15.50 1.75
C LEU A 84 -15.76 15.11 2.08
N ILE A 85 -16.59 14.91 1.04
CA ILE A 85 -17.97 14.45 1.22
C ILE A 85 -17.99 13.07 1.89
N GLY A 86 -17.08 12.16 1.50
CA GLY A 86 -16.94 10.85 2.11
C GLY A 86 -16.61 10.91 3.60
N CYS A 87 -15.69 11.78 4.01
CA CYS A 87 -15.36 12.02 5.43
C CYS A 87 -16.58 12.54 6.20
N ILE A 88 -17.34 13.50 5.64
CA ILE A 88 -18.56 14.03 6.28
C ILE A 88 -19.61 12.92 6.43
N LYS A 89 -19.82 12.08 5.41
CA LYS A 89 -20.73 10.93 5.48
C LYS A 89 -20.33 9.96 6.58
N SER A 90 -19.03 9.68 6.75
CA SER A 90 -18.55 8.81 7.82
C SER A 90 -18.86 9.36 9.21
N LEU A 91 -18.77 10.68 9.41
CA LEU A 91 -19.15 11.33 10.67
C LEU A 91 -20.66 11.25 10.97
N THR A 92 -21.50 11.11 9.94
CA THR A 92 -22.97 10.97 10.07
C THR A 92 -23.43 9.52 10.12
N GLY A 93 -22.52 8.56 10.35
CA GLY A 93 -22.86 7.14 10.49
C GLY A 93 -22.94 6.36 9.18
N ASN A 94 -22.56 6.97 8.05
CA ASN A 94 -22.48 6.31 6.75
C ASN A 94 -21.02 6.08 6.38
N PRO A 95 -20.38 4.96 6.80
CA PRO A 95 -18.96 4.74 6.63
C PRO A 95 -18.56 4.74 5.15
N THR A 96 -17.44 5.37 4.86
CA THR A 96 -16.81 5.38 3.54
C THR A 96 -15.35 4.95 3.66
N TRP A 97 -14.67 4.76 2.53
CA TRP A 97 -13.24 4.42 2.52
C TRP A 97 -12.33 5.61 2.78
N TYR A 98 -12.88 6.82 2.88
CA TYR A 98 -12.10 8.03 3.10
C TYR A 98 -11.98 8.36 4.59
N TRP A 99 -10.76 8.35 5.09
CA TRP A 99 -10.40 8.71 6.46
C TRP A 99 -9.91 10.14 6.58
N MET A 100 -9.55 10.72 5.44
CA MET A 100 -9.14 12.13 5.31
C MET A 100 -9.52 12.65 3.91
N PRO A 101 -9.72 13.97 3.75
CA PRO A 101 -9.80 14.57 2.42
C PRO A 101 -8.47 14.36 1.69
N ILE A 102 -8.52 13.94 0.42
CA ILE A 102 -7.33 13.71 -0.39
C ILE A 102 -7.52 14.26 -1.80
N PRO A 103 -6.51 14.87 -2.41
CA PRO A 103 -6.62 15.37 -3.78
C PRO A 103 -6.70 14.23 -4.81
N GLU A 104 -5.97 13.15 -4.58
CA GLU A 104 -5.84 11.99 -5.46
C GLU A 104 -5.43 10.76 -4.64
N CYS A 105 -5.52 9.54 -5.24
CA CYS A 105 -5.20 8.32 -4.52
C CYS A 105 -3.70 8.16 -4.24
N PHE A 106 -3.40 7.32 -3.25
CA PHE A 106 -2.06 7.03 -2.74
C PHE A 106 -1.08 6.59 -3.84
N GLY A 107 -1.46 5.59 -4.65
CA GLY A 107 -0.58 5.07 -5.71
C GLY A 107 -0.25 6.09 -6.77
N TRP A 108 -1.23 6.89 -7.19
CA TRP A 108 -1.00 7.95 -8.18
C TRP A 108 -0.13 9.08 -7.60
N TRP A 109 -0.36 9.45 -6.33
CA TRP A 109 0.42 10.50 -5.68
C TRP A 109 1.91 10.14 -5.58
N LEU A 110 2.23 8.86 -5.30
CA LEU A 110 3.61 8.37 -5.31
C LEU A 110 4.31 8.56 -6.67
N VAL A 111 3.61 8.30 -7.77
CA VAL A 111 4.20 8.38 -9.11
C VAL A 111 4.37 9.83 -9.57
N LYS A 112 3.44 10.72 -9.20
CA LYS A 112 3.49 12.13 -9.66
C LYS A 112 4.31 13.03 -8.77
N GLN A 113 4.77 12.56 -7.60
CA GLN A 113 5.48 13.36 -6.60
C GLN A 113 6.79 13.91 -7.18
N PRO A 114 7.00 15.25 -7.22
CA PRO A 114 8.25 15.83 -7.68
C PRO A 114 9.36 15.67 -6.62
N GLY A 115 10.52 15.20 -7.03
CA GLY A 115 11.69 15.11 -6.17
C GLY A 115 11.82 13.85 -5.34
N GLY A 116 10.83 12.97 -5.37
CA GLY A 116 10.83 11.67 -4.69
C GLY A 116 9.66 10.82 -5.16
N GLY A 117 9.42 9.68 -4.49
CA GLY A 117 8.29 8.81 -4.78
C GLY A 117 8.65 7.55 -5.56
N ALA A 118 7.88 7.18 -6.58
CA ALA A 118 8.01 5.93 -7.33
C ALA A 118 8.00 6.14 -8.85
N ILE A 119 8.63 5.24 -9.61
CA ILE A 119 8.54 5.23 -11.07
C ILE A 119 7.26 4.52 -11.54
N ALA A 120 6.79 3.54 -10.77
CA ALA A 120 5.55 2.81 -11.03
C ALA A 120 4.95 2.30 -9.72
N THR A 121 3.62 2.13 -9.70
CA THR A 121 2.91 1.53 -8.57
C THR A 121 1.94 0.46 -9.06
N PHE A 122 1.84 -0.63 -8.31
CA PHE A 122 0.78 -1.64 -8.41
C PHE A 122 -0.02 -1.63 -7.13
N GLY A 123 -1.34 -1.65 -7.22
CA GLY A 123 -2.20 -1.61 -6.03
C GLY A 123 -3.67 -1.81 -6.38
N CYS A 124 -4.47 -2.06 -5.36
CA CYS A 124 -5.90 -2.31 -5.50
C CYS A 124 -6.69 -1.04 -5.80
N THR A 125 -7.53 -1.07 -6.82
CA THR A 125 -8.51 -0.01 -7.11
C THR A 125 -9.74 -0.11 -6.20
N GLY A 126 -9.98 -1.29 -5.62
CA GLY A 126 -11.07 -1.62 -4.70
C GLY A 126 -10.51 -2.29 -3.43
N LEU A 127 -11.28 -3.25 -2.91
CA LEU A 127 -10.85 -4.04 -1.74
C LEU A 127 -9.68 -4.97 -2.10
N GLY A 128 -8.62 -4.89 -1.32
CA GLY A 128 -7.56 -5.89 -1.29
C GLY A 128 -7.86 -6.89 -0.19
N LEU A 129 -8.29 -8.08 -0.55
CA LEU A 129 -8.59 -9.13 0.41
C LEU A 129 -7.32 -9.93 0.70
N GLY A 130 -7.05 -10.22 1.97
CA GLY A 130 -6.00 -11.10 2.43
C GLY A 130 -6.58 -12.20 3.32
N THR A 131 -5.80 -13.22 3.56
CA THR A 131 -6.12 -14.29 4.50
C THR A 131 -4.94 -14.52 5.44
N VAL A 132 -5.20 -15.10 6.60
CA VAL A 132 -4.20 -15.43 7.61
C VAL A 132 -4.43 -16.85 8.11
N GLY A 133 -3.37 -17.49 8.65
CA GLY A 133 -3.45 -18.85 9.14
C GLY A 133 -2.95 -19.86 8.13
N ASP A 134 -3.32 -21.09 8.32
CA ASP A 134 -3.04 -22.27 7.48
C ASP A 134 -4.29 -23.16 7.57
N SER A 135 -5.33 -22.80 6.80
CA SER A 135 -6.65 -23.46 6.86
C SER A 135 -6.68 -24.83 6.18
N ASN A 136 -5.75 -25.07 5.27
CA ASN A 136 -5.61 -26.37 4.58
C ASN A 136 -4.58 -27.30 5.27
N HIS A 137 -3.88 -26.83 6.32
CA HIS A 137 -2.91 -27.58 7.12
C HIS A 137 -1.73 -28.15 6.32
N ASP A 138 -1.26 -27.42 5.31
CA ASP A 138 -0.10 -27.82 4.50
C ASP A 138 1.23 -27.24 5.00
N ASN A 139 1.21 -26.51 6.11
CA ASN A 139 2.34 -25.80 6.73
C ASN A 139 2.86 -24.61 5.90
N ILE A 140 2.08 -24.14 4.93
CA ILE A 140 2.35 -22.90 4.20
C ILE A 140 1.26 -21.90 4.60
N PRO A 141 1.60 -20.71 5.08
CA PRO A 141 0.60 -19.71 5.43
C PRO A 141 -0.34 -19.38 4.27
N ASP A 142 -1.64 -19.38 4.51
CA ASP A 142 -2.66 -19.05 3.50
C ASP A 142 -2.39 -17.71 2.80
N SER A 143 -1.79 -16.75 3.49
CA SER A 143 -1.40 -15.46 2.93
C SER A 143 -0.39 -15.57 1.78
N LEU A 144 0.39 -16.64 1.70
CA LEU A 144 1.35 -16.89 0.61
C LEU A 144 0.73 -17.64 -0.56
N GLN A 145 -0.45 -18.23 -0.38
CA GLN A 145 -1.10 -19.10 -1.35
C GLN A 145 -2.33 -18.48 -2.01
N PHE A 146 -2.97 -17.49 -1.36
CA PHE A 146 -4.27 -17.01 -1.77
C PHE A 146 -4.37 -15.47 -1.77
N LEU A 147 -5.29 -14.97 -2.59
CA LEU A 147 -5.74 -13.58 -2.62
C LEU A 147 -4.62 -12.58 -2.96
N LEU A 148 -4.67 -11.39 -2.35
CA LEU A 148 -3.83 -10.25 -2.72
C LEU A 148 -2.33 -10.53 -2.51
N THR A 149 -1.94 -11.06 -1.36
CA THR A 149 -0.52 -11.30 -1.06
C THR A 149 0.09 -12.34 -1.99
N TRP A 150 -0.68 -13.38 -2.37
CA TRP A 150 -0.24 -14.33 -3.39
C TRP A 150 0.01 -13.64 -4.73
N LEU A 151 -0.89 -12.74 -5.17
CA LEU A 151 -0.74 -11.99 -6.42
C LEU A 151 0.52 -11.09 -6.37
N GLU A 152 0.77 -10.44 -5.24
CA GLU A 152 1.96 -9.62 -5.02
C GLU A 152 3.25 -10.45 -5.12
N LEU A 153 3.27 -11.63 -4.50
CA LEU A 153 4.41 -12.55 -4.56
C LEU A 153 4.63 -13.10 -5.97
N ARG A 154 3.55 -13.43 -6.70
CA ARG A 154 3.63 -13.90 -8.10
C ARG A 154 4.24 -12.83 -9.01
N PHE A 155 3.96 -11.56 -8.77
CA PHE A 155 4.62 -10.47 -9.51
C PHE A 155 6.14 -10.56 -9.38
N PHE A 156 6.66 -10.69 -8.15
CA PHE A 156 8.10 -10.79 -7.92
C PHE A 156 8.70 -12.09 -8.48
N GLU A 157 7.98 -13.20 -8.39
CA GLU A 157 8.41 -14.48 -8.97
C GLU A 157 8.53 -14.40 -10.49
N VAL A 158 7.51 -13.89 -11.16
CA VAL A 158 7.50 -13.71 -12.62
C VAL A 158 8.61 -12.77 -13.07
N TYR A 159 8.81 -11.66 -12.36
CA TYR A 159 9.89 -10.74 -12.66
C TYR A 159 11.27 -11.37 -12.46
N ALA A 160 11.52 -12.00 -11.29
CA ALA A 160 12.85 -12.45 -10.89
C ALA A 160 13.23 -13.82 -11.47
N GLN A 161 12.28 -14.76 -11.56
CA GLN A 161 12.57 -16.15 -11.98
C GLN A 161 12.29 -16.37 -13.45
N ASN A 162 11.21 -15.78 -13.99
CA ASN A 162 10.85 -15.97 -15.39
C ASN A 162 11.49 -14.93 -16.31
N GLY A 163 12.24 -13.97 -15.77
CA GLY A 163 12.97 -12.96 -16.53
C GLY A 163 12.10 -11.97 -17.30
N ILE A 164 10.82 -11.82 -16.91
CA ILE A 164 9.91 -10.88 -17.54
C ILE A 164 10.14 -9.49 -16.95
N SER A 165 10.87 -8.64 -17.70
CA SER A 165 11.24 -7.29 -17.25
C SER A 165 10.26 -6.18 -17.64
N ILE A 166 9.25 -6.49 -18.45
CA ILE A 166 8.19 -5.53 -18.81
C ILE A 166 7.10 -5.60 -17.75
N LEU A 167 6.96 -4.54 -16.95
CA LEU A 167 6.08 -4.52 -15.78
C LEU A 167 4.63 -4.91 -16.07
N GLY A 168 4.06 -4.42 -17.18
CA GLY A 168 2.70 -4.78 -17.59
C GLY A 168 2.53 -6.26 -17.94
N GLN A 169 3.57 -6.93 -18.44
CA GLN A 169 3.56 -8.38 -18.68
C GLN A 169 3.78 -9.18 -17.41
N ALA A 170 4.56 -8.67 -16.46
CA ALA A 170 4.81 -9.34 -15.21
C ALA A 170 3.57 -9.31 -14.27
N TYR A 171 2.68 -8.32 -14.44
CA TYR A 171 1.48 -8.15 -13.61
C TYR A 171 0.20 -8.70 -14.26
N GLY A 172 0.12 -8.81 -15.57
CA GLY A 172 -1.03 -9.34 -16.32
C GLY A 172 -0.88 -10.78 -16.68
#